data_16b0a5d7d60d49f42ab2254f67251652
#
_entry.id   16b0a5d7d60d49f42ab2254f67251652
#
_cell.length_a   1.000
_cell.length_b   1.000
_cell.length_c   1.000
_cell.angle_alpha   90.00
_cell.angle_beta   90.00
_cell.angle_gamma   90.00
#
_symmetry.space_group_name_H-M   'P 1'
#
loop_
_entity.id
_entity.type
_entity.pdbx_description
1 polymer ?
#
loop_
_entity_poly.entity_id
_entity_poly.type
_entity_poly.pdbx_seq_one_letter_code
_entity_poly.pdbx_strand_id
1 'polypeptide(L)'
;IIMSISQVSETLFILAIPFFLRKYGIKNVMLMSMFAWVLRFGLFSFGNPTSGLWMIILSCIIYGMAFDFFNISGSLFVETNTNSKIRSSAQGLFMMMTNGFGAIIGSVSAGWAIDKFFTQKFSTADSLAGFLDTTVDNSKFVEFIGKQGSSIVNGTLTKEIAMKDWPHIWLAFAAYALVIAVLF
;
A
#
# COMPACT_ATOMS: atom_id res chain seq x y z
N ILE A 1 2.94 -11.92 13.37
CA ILE A 1 2.36 -13.05 12.60
C ILE A 1 2.03 -12.60 11.16
N ILE A 2 1.24 -11.56 10.92
CA ILE A 2 0.85 -11.14 9.56
C ILE A 2 2.07 -10.74 8.72
N MET A 3 3.02 -9.99 9.28
CA MET A 3 4.27 -9.61 8.61
C MET A 3 5.13 -10.83 8.24
N SER A 4 5.12 -11.87 9.06
CA SER A 4 5.87 -13.10 8.76
C SER A 4 5.31 -13.85 7.54
N ILE A 5 4.00 -13.75 7.29
CA ILE A 5 3.37 -14.34 6.10
C ILE A 5 3.91 -13.69 4.82
N SER A 6 4.07 -12.35 4.81
CA SER A 6 4.68 -11.65 3.67
C SER A 6 6.10 -12.14 3.38
N GLN A 7 6.94 -12.29 4.41
CA GLN A 7 8.34 -12.71 4.25
C GLN A 7 8.47 -14.15 3.74
N VAL A 8 7.62 -15.06 4.24
CA VAL A 8 7.55 -16.44 3.70
C VAL A 8 7.11 -16.42 2.25
N SER A 9 6.11 -15.61 1.92
CA SER A 9 5.62 -15.44 0.55
C SER A 9 6.72 -14.89 -0.38
N GLU A 10 7.46 -13.86 0.03
CA GLU A 10 8.61 -13.33 -0.72
C GLU A 10 9.61 -14.44 -1.05
N THR A 11 10.02 -15.22 -0.06
CA THR A 11 10.97 -16.32 -0.28
C THR A 11 10.47 -17.33 -1.32
N LEU A 12 9.19 -17.70 -1.27
CA LEU A 12 8.59 -18.62 -2.24
C LEU A 12 8.53 -18.03 -3.64
N PHE A 13 8.16 -16.75 -3.77
CA PHE A 13 8.09 -16.10 -5.08
C PHE A 13 9.47 -15.86 -5.69
N ILE A 14 10.50 -15.54 -4.90
CA ILE A 14 11.89 -15.45 -5.38
C ILE A 14 12.32 -16.78 -6.03
N LEU A 15 12.02 -17.91 -5.40
CA LEU A 15 12.31 -19.23 -5.96
C LEU A 15 11.52 -19.52 -7.26
N ALA A 16 10.33 -18.94 -7.41
CA ALA A 16 9.50 -19.12 -8.60
C ALA A 16 9.91 -18.20 -9.77
N ILE A 17 10.61 -17.09 -9.54
CA ILE A 17 11.00 -16.12 -10.57
C ILE A 17 11.69 -16.73 -11.79
N PRO A 18 12.67 -17.63 -11.67
CA PRO A 18 13.32 -18.21 -12.84
C PRO A 18 12.35 -18.97 -13.76
N PHE A 19 11.33 -19.60 -13.20
CA PHE A 19 10.28 -20.27 -13.97
C PHE A 19 9.44 -19.28 -14.76
N PHE A 20 9.01 -18.18 -14.12
CA PHE A 20 8.21 -17.13 -14.76
C PHE A 20 9.00 -16.39 -15.83
N LEU A 21 10.26 -16.05 -15.58
CA LEU A 21 11.13 -15.37 -16.55
C LEU A 21 11.38 -16.22 -17.79
N ARG A 22 11.61 -17.53 -17.64
CA ARG A 22 11.79 -18.45 -18.79
C ARG A 22 10.53 -18.57 -19.62
N LYS A 23 9.34 -18.58 -18.98
CA LYS A 23 8.07 -18.82 -19.67
C LYS A 23 7.49 -17.56 -20.31
N TYR A 24 7.56 -16.42 -19.61
CA TYR A 24 6.84 -15.20 -19.99
C TYR A 24 7.76 -14.05 -20.42
N GLY A 25 9.06 -14.14 -20.13
CA GLY A 25 10.03 -13.09 -20.40
C GLY A 25 9.95 -11.91 -19.41
N ILE A 26 10.96 -11.04 -19.46
CA ILE A 26 11.16 -9.96 -18.47
C ILE A 26 9.97 -8.98 -18.46
N LYS A 27 9.51 -8.51 -19.64
CA LYS A 27 8.43 -7.52 -19.77
C LYS A 27 7.13 -8.01 -19.12
N ASN A 28 6.72 -9.24 -19.43
CA ASN A 28 5.46 -9.78 -18.91
C ASN A 28 5.53 -10.05 -17.41
N VAL A 29 6.70 -10.43 -16.89
CA VAL A 29 6.90 -10.62 -15.45
C VAL A 29 6.82 -9.28 -14.71
N MET A 30 7.39 -8.21 -15.27
CA MET A 30 7.21 -6.84 -14.73
C MET A 30 5.74 -6.40 -14.76
N LEU A 31 5.02 -6.67 -15.85
CA LEU A 31 3.58 -6.41 -15.94
C LEU A 31 2.78 -7.17 -14.88
N MET A 32 3.10 -8.46 -14.67
CA MET A 32 2.46 -9.26 -13.61
C MET A 32 2.67 -8.64 -12.22
N SER A 33 3.87 -8.10 -11.93
CA SER A 33 4.12 -7.42 -10.67
C SER A 33 3.29 -6.15 -10.50
N MET A 34 3.12 -5.37 -11.57
CA MET A 34 2.29 -4.15 -11.53
C MET A 34 0.82 -4.50 -11.26
N PHE A 35 0.27 -5.52 -11.92
CA PHE A 35 -1.08 -6.01 -11.62
C PHE A 35 -1.21 -6.60 -10.22
N ALA A 36 -0.16 -7.22 -9.69
CA ALA A 36 -0.13 -7.69 -8.32
C ALA A 36 -0.22 -6.51 -7.32
N TRP A 37 0.39 -5.36 -7.61
CA TRP A 37 0.22 -4.14 -6.82
C TRP A 37 -1.22 -3.61 -6.86
N VAL A 38 -1.86 -3.59 -8.03
CA VAL A 38 -3.28 -3.21 -8.18
C VAL A 38 -4.16 -4.10 -7.30
N LEU A 39 -3.98 -5.42 -7.43
CA LEU A 39 -4.75 -6.41 -6.67
C LEU A 39 -4.52 -6.27 -5.16
N ARG A 40 -3.28 -6.06 -4.74
CA ARG A 40 -2.92 -5.84 -3.35
C ARG A 40 -3.64 -4.64 -2.74
N PHE A 41 -3.57 -3.48 -3.40
CA PHE A 41 -4.23 -2.27 -2.91
C PHE A 41 -5.76 -2.40 -2.93
N GLY A 42 -6.31 -3.06 -3.94
CA GLY A 42 -7.73 -3.41 -3.98
C GLY A 42 -8.16 -4.27 -2.80
N LEU A 43 -7.39 -5.32 -2.49
CA LEU A 43 -7.67 -6.18 -1.32
C LEU A 43 -7.59 -5.42 0.01
N PHE A 44 -6.68 -4.45 0.15
CA PHE A 44 -6.64 -3.58 1.33
C PHE A 44 -7.83 -2.62 1.41
N SER A 45 -8.33 -2.13 0.28
CA SER A 45 -9.51 -1.25 0.25
C SER A 45 -10.75 -1.96 0.79
N PHE A 46 -10.95 -3.22 0.42
CA PHE A 46 -12.10 -4.02 0.85
C PHE A 46 -11.84 -4.86 2.11
N GLY A 47 -10.57 -4.95 2.54
CA GLY A 47 -10.16 -5.71 3.71
C GLY A 47 -10.61 -5.03 5.01
N ASN A 48 -11.28 -5.79 5.87
CA ASN A 48 -11.68 -5.35 7.20
C ASN A 48 -11.04 -6.27 8.25
N PRO A 49 -10.45 -5.74 9.34
CA PRO A 49 -9.84 -6.57 10.38
C PRO A 49 -10.76 -7.60 11.04
N THR A 50 -12.08 -7.42 10.95
CA THR A 50 -13.07 -8.33 11.53
C THR A 50 -13.50 -9.41 10.53
N SER A 51 -14.28 -9.05 9.50
CA SER A 51 -14.85 -10.00 8.52
C SER A 51 -13.97 -10.20 7.29
N GLY A 52 -13.10 -9.24 6.95
CA GLY A 52 -12.24 -9.24 5.76
C GLY A 52 -10.77 -9.57 6.03
N LEU A 53 -10.43 -10.17 7.16
CA LEU A 53 -9.05 -10.50 7.53
C LEU A 53 -8.35 -11.39 6.47
N TRP A 54 -9.09 -12.28 5.83
CA TRP A 54 -8.58 -13.13 4.76
C TRP A 54 -8.10 -12.32 3.54
N MET A 55 -8.73 -11.18 3.23
CA MET A 55 -8.29 -10.29 2.15
C MET A 55 -6.95 -9.63 2.50
N ILE A 56 -6.77 -9.24 3.76
CA ILE A 56 -5.51 -8.69 4.27
C ILE A 56 -4.40 -9.73 4.18
N ILE A 57 -4.67 -10.99 4.59
CA ILE A 57 -3.71 -12.09 4.49
C ILE A 57 -3.35 -12.38 3.02
N LEU A 58 -4.35 -12.43 2.14
CA LEU A 58 -4.13 -12.64 0.71
C LEU A 58 -3.30 -11.49 0.09
N SER A 59 -3.55 -10.26 0.49
CA SER A 59 -2.74 -9.10 0.10
C SER A 59 -1.27 -9.25 0.55
N CYS A 60 -1.03 -9.78 1.74
CA CYS A 60 0.32 -10.06 2.23
C CYS A 60 1.03 -11.16 1.43
N ILE A 61 0.30 -12.16 0.95
CA ILE A 61 0.85 -13.21 0.07
C ILE A 61 1.22 -12.61 -1.30
N ILE A 62 0.34 -11.80 -1.89
CA ILE A 62 0.56 -11.16 -3.19
C ILE A 62 1.73 -10.17 -3.15
N TYR A 63 2.06 -9.63 -1.97
CA TYR A 63 3.18 -8.69 -1.80
C TYR A 63 4.51 -9.24 -2.30
N GLY A 64 4.84 -10.48 -1.98
CA GLY A 64 6.07 -11.10 -2.47
C GLY A 64 6.17 -11.07 -3.99
N MET A 65 5.09 -11.46 -4.69
CA MET A 65 5.05 -11.38 -6.15
C MET A 65 5.15 -9.92 -6.65
N ALA A 66 4.43 -8.99 -6.02
CA ALA A 66 4.40 -7.60 -6.45
C ALA A 66 5.77 -6.92 -6.33
N PHE A 67 6.49 -7.17 -5.25
CA PHE A 67 7.77 -6.52 -4.97
C PHE A 67 8.94 -7.19 -5.71
N ASP A 68 9.07 -8.50 -5.57
CA ASP A 68 10.24 -9.24 -6.07
C ASP A 68 10.25 -9.36 -7.59
N PHE A 69 9.10 -9.59 -8.21
CA PHE A 69 9.02 -9.68 -9.67
C PHE A 69 9.42 -8.38 -10.34
N PHE A 70 9.06 -7.23 -9.76
CA PHE A 70 9.48 -5.94 -10.29
C PHE A 70 10.98 -5.71 -10.12
N ASN A 71 11.49 -5.86 -8.89
CA ASN A 71 12.89 -5.55 -8.58
C ASN A 71 13.86 -6.48 -9.31
N ILE A 72 13.60 -7.79 -9.30
CA ILE A 72 14.50 -8.77 -9.94
C ILE A 72 14.41 -8.68 -11.46
N SER A 73 13.21 -8.57 -12.03
CA SER A 73 13.08 -8.41 -13.49
C SER A 73 13.65 -7.09 -13.98
N GLY A 74 13.46 -5.99 -13.25
CA GLY A 74 14.03 -4.69 -13.58
C GLY A 74 15.58 -4.70 -13.50
N SER A 75 16.13 -5.30 -12.46
CA SER A 75 17.56 -5.51 -12.31
C SER A 75 18.14 -6.35 -13.47
N LEU A 76 17.47 -7.44 -13.82
CA LEU A 76 17.87 -8.30 -14.94
C LEU A 76 17.75 -7.58 -16.29
N PHE A 77 16.71 -6.73 -16.46
CA PHE A 77 16.57 -5.90 -17.65
C PHE A 77 17.77 -4.92 -17.80
N VAL A 78 18.14 -4.25 -16.72
CA VAL A 78 19.32 -3.37 -16.70
C VAL A 78 20.59 -4.16 -17.02
N GLU A 79 20.76 -5.34 -16.43
CA GLU A 79 21.92 -6.19 -16.65
C GLU A 79 22.07 -6.62 -18.11
N THR A 80 20.97 -7.06 -18.73
CA THR A 80 21.00 -7.57 -20.12
C THR A 80 21.12 -6.46 -21.17
N ASN A 81 20.68 -5.24 -20.87
CA ASN A 81 20.71 -4.11 -21.81
C ASN A 81 21.86 -3.15 -21.60
N THR A 82 22.75 -3.43 -20.64
CA THR A 82 23.87 -2.53 -20.30
C THR A 82 25.22 -3.18 -20.61
N ASN A 83 26.15 -2.38 -21.14
CA ASN A 83 27.50 -2.82 -21.42
C ASN A 83 28.22 -3.22 -20.11
N SER A 84 29.05 -4.28 -20.16
CA SER A 84 29.79 -4.82 -19.03
C SER A 84 30.61 -3.78 -18.25
N LYS A 85 31.14 -2.76 -18.94
CA LYS A 85 31.97 -1.69 -18.33
C LYS A 85 31.18 -0.79 -17.36
N ILE A 86 29.88 -0.58 -17.59
CA ILE A 86 29.06 0.34 -16.79
C ILE A 86 27.91 -0.37 -16.07
N ARG A 87 27.85 -1.71 -16.16
CA ARG A 87 26.75 -2.51 -15.61
C ARG A 87 26.52 -2.27 -14.11
N SER A 88 27.60 -2.28 -13.31
CA SER A 88 27.50 -2.03 -11.86
C SER A 88 26.96 -0.63 -11.55
N SER A 89 27.39 0.39 -12.30
CA SER A 89 26.88 1.76 -12.14
C SER A 89 25.41 1.86 -12.53
N ALA A 90 24.98 1.19 -13.61
CA ALA A 90 23.60 1.16 -14.05
C ALA A 90 22.69 0.45 -13.03
N GLN A 91 23.15 -0.66 -12.43
CA GLN A 91 22.45 -1.34 -11.34
C GLN A 91 22.33 -0.44 -10.11
N GLY A 92 23.40 0.24 -9.71
CA GLY A 92 23.36 1.20 -8.61
C GLY A 92 22.40 2.34 -8.87
N LEU A 93 22.39 2.88 -10.10
CA LEU A 93 21.44 3.93 -10.50
C LEU A 93 19.98 3.43 -10.45
N PHE A 94 19.69 2.23 -10.96
CA PHE A 94 18.37 1.63 -10.91
C PHE A 94 17.88 1.51 -9.46
N MET A 95 18.70 0.95 -8.57
CA MET A 95 18.35 0.82 -7.15
C MET A 95 18.16 2.18 -6.45
N MET A 96 19.00 3.16 -6.78
CA MET A 96 18.88 4.51 -6.23
C MET A 96 17.60 5.20 -6.71
N MET A 97 17.23 5.05 -7.97
CA MET A 97 16.00 5.63 -8.53
C MET A 97 14.74 4.97 -7.98
N THR A 98 14.73 3.65 -7.84
CA THR A 98 13.55 2.91 -7.37
C THR A 98 13.40 2.94 -5.85
N ASN A 99 14.42 2.52 -5.11
CA ASN A 99 14.34 2.37 -3.66
C ASN A 99 14.85 3.59 -2.87
N GLY A 100 15.56 4.52 -3.54
CA GLY A 100 16.02 5.78 -2.94
C GLY A 100 15.06 6.93 -3.28
N PHE A 101 15.30 7.61 -4.38
CA PHE A 101 14.51 8.79 -4.78
C PHE A 101 13.03 8.47 -4.98
N GLY A 102 12.71 7.34 -5.62
CA GLY A 102 11.33 6.91 -5.82
C GLY A 102 10.58 6.73 -4.50
N ALA A 103 11.22 6.10 -3.51
CA ALA A 103 10.61 5.91 -2.20
C ALA A 103 10.41 7.24 -1.45
N ILE A 104 11.37 8.17 -1.50
CA ILE A 104 11.26 9.48 -0.85
C ILE A 104 10.15 10.31 -1.50
N ILE A 105 10.19 10.49 -2.82
CA ILE A 105 9.19 11.28 -3.55
C ILE A 105 7.81 10.63 -3.40
N GLY A 106 7.73 9.31 -3.52
CA GLY A 106 6.49 8.56 -3.36
C GLY A 106 5.88 8.72 -1.97
N SER A 107 6.68 8.58 -0.90
CA SER A 107 6.17 8.72 0.47
C SER A 107 5.72 10.15 0.79
N VAL A 108 6.47 11.16 0.37
CA VAL A 108 6.12 12.57 0.60
C VAL A 108 4.86 12.94 -0.18
N SER A 109 4.78 12.60 -1.46
CA SER A 109 3.60 12.90 -2.29
C SER A 109 2.35 12.14 -1.83
N ALA A 110 2.50 10.87 -1.45
CA ALA A 110 1.41 10.08 -0.88
C ALA A 110 0.92 10.67 0.45
N GLY A 111 1.83 11.05 1.36
CA GLY A 111 1.49 11.69 2.62
C GLY A 111 0.70 12.99 2.39
N TRP A 112 1.19 13.85 1.52
CA TRP A 112 0.50 15.10 1.17
C TRP A 112 -0.90 14.86 0.56
N ALA A 113 -1.01 13.90 -0.37
CA ALA A 113 -2.29 13.55 -0.98
C ALA A 113 -3.29 12.99 0.03
N ILE A 114 -2.84 12.10 0.92
CA ILE A 114 -3.66 11.52 1.99
C ILE A 114 -4.17 12.62 2.91
N ASP A 115 -3.29 13.51 3.37
CA ASP A 115 -3.68 14.56 4.31
C ASP A 115 -4.61 15.60 3.67
N LYS A 116 -4.47 15.86 2.37
CA LYS A 116 -5.28 16.85 1.66
C LYS A 116 -6.65 16.32 1.21
N PHE A 117 -6.70 15.09 0.71
CA PHE A 117 -7.89 14.56 0.03
C PHE A 117 -8.65 13.50 0.83
N PHE A 118 -7.98 12.80 1.75
CA PHE A 118 -8.54 11.64 2.44
C PHE A 118 -8.55 11.79 3.97
N THR A 119 -8.17 12.95 4.50
CA THR A 119 -8.23 13.23 5.93
C THR A 119 -9.39 14.17 6.22
N GLN A 120 -10.35 13.70 7.01
CA GLN A 120 -11.48 14.48 7.47
C GLN A 120 -11.28 14.88 8.92
N LYS A 121 -11.63 16.12 9.26
CA LYS A 121 -11.58 16.65 10.63
C LYS A 121 -12.99 16.74 11.19
N PHE A 122 -13.17 16.20 12.36
CA PHE A 122 -14.45 16.17 13.05
C PHE A 122 -14.40 17.03 14.30
N SER A 123 -15.35 17.95 14.43
CA SER A 123 -15.55 18.81 15.58
C SER A 123 -16.76 18.42 16.42
N THR A 124 -17.68 17.60 15.87
CA THR A 124 -18.88 17.12 16.57
C THR A 124 -18.81 15.60 16.77
N ALA A 125 -19.37 15.13 17.91
CA ALA A 125 -19.40 13.73 18.23
C ALA A 125 -20.28 12.92 17.25
N ASP A 126 -21.42 13.49 16.82
CA ASP A 126 -22.35 12.83 15.89
C ASP A 126 -21.71 12.59 14.51
N SER A 127 -20.99 13.58 13.97
CA SER A 127 -20.33 13.41 12.67
C SER A 127 -19.22 12.39 12.71
N LEU A 128 -18.46 12.34 13.81
CA LEU A 128 -17.43 11.32 14.00
C LEU A 128 -18.03 9.92 14.22
N ALA A 129 -19.11 9.82 14.98
CA ALA A 129 -19.83 8.56 15.19
C ALA A 129 -20.39 8.01 13.88
N GLY A 130 -20.98 8.87 13.04
CA GLY A 130 -21.44 8.50 11.70
C GLY A 130 -20.33 8.01 10.78
N PHE A 131 -19.16 8.64 10.83
CA PHE A 131 -18.00 8.20 10.06
C PHE A 131 -17.48 6.81 10.51
N LEU A 132 -17.57 6.52 11.81
CA LEU A 132 -17.12 5.24 12.39
C LEU A 132 -18.21 4.16 12.42
N ASP A 133 -19.36 4.44 11.83
CA ASP A 133 -20.55 3.55 11.85
C ASP A 133 -20.90 3.07 13.28
N THR A 134 -20.99 4.02 14.20
CA THR A 134 -21.26 3.77 15.63
C THR A 134 -22.20 4.83 16.20
N THR A 135 -22.56 4.70 17.46
CA THR A 135 -23.40 5.68 18.18
C THR A 135 -22.59 6.42 19.24
N VAL A 136 -22.99 7.67 19.54
CA VAL A 136 -22.30 8.53 20.52
C VAL A 136 -22.30 7.91 21.93
N ASP A 137 -23.35 7.15 22.27
CA ASP A 137 -23.52 6.48 23.56
C ASP A 137 -22.70 5.18 23.71
N ASN A 138 -22.01 4.75 22.66
CA ASN A 138 -21.20 3.54 22.71
C ASN A 138 -19.97 3.76 23.61
N SER A 139 -19.82 2.92 24.62
CA SER A 139 -18.71 3.01 25.58
C SER A 139 -17.34 2.94 24.92
N LYS A 140 -17.17 2.14 23.85
CA LYS A 140 -15.94 2.04 23.08
C LYS A 140 -15.64 3.32 22.29
N PHE A 141 -16.69 3.99 21.81
CA PHE A 141 -16.57 5.27 21.13
C PHE A 141 -16.09 6.37 22.09
N VAL A 142 -16.68 6.45 23.28
CA VAL A 142 -16.27 7.40 24.31
C VAL A 142 -14.83 7.14 24.76
N GLU A 143 -14.46 5.87 24.95
CA GLU A 143 -13.08 5.47 25.28
C GLU A 143 -12.09 5.85 24.17
N PHE A 144 -12.49 5.65 22.90
CA PHE A 144 -11.69 6.05 21.74
C PHE A 144 -11.43 7.56 21.72
N ILE A 145 -12.46 8.39 21.92
CA ILE A 145 -12.34 9.86 22.01
C ILE A 145 -11.39 10.27 23.12
N GLY A 146 -11.51 9.65 24.30
CA GLY A 146 -10.61 9.89 25.43
C GLY A 146 -9.15 9.56 25.11
N LYS A 147 -8.90 8.47 24.38
CA LYS A 147 -7.54 8.10 23.91
C LYS A 147 -6.96 9.11 22.91
N GLN A 148 -7.80 9.82 22.15
CA GLN A 148 -7.37 10.91 21.27
C GLN A 148 -7.14 12.24 21.99
N GLY A 149 -7.30 12.26 23.33
CA GLY A 149 -7.15 13.47 24.15
C GLY A 149 -8.26 14.49 23.94
N SER A 150 -9.46 14.04 23.59
CA SER A 150 -10.68 14.84 23.44
C SER A 150 -11.75 14.33 24.41
N SER A 151 -12.79 15.14 24.63
CA SER A 151 -14.00 14.79 25.38
C SER A 151 -15.23 15.36 24.70
N ILE A 152 -16.41 14.81 24.99
CA ILE A 152 -17.66 15.30 24.45
C ILE A 152 -18.29 16.28 25.44
N VAL A 153 -18.55 17.53 24.98
CA VAL A 153 -19.24 18.56 25.74
C VAL A 153 -20.35 19.13 24.87
N ASN A 154 -21.58 18.97 25.29
CA ASN A 154 -22.78 19.42 24.56
C ASN A 154 -22.80 18.95 23.08
N GLY A 155 -22.41 17.70 22.81
CA GLY A 155 -22.37 17.12 21.46
C GLY A 155 -21.14 17.56 20.62
N THR A 156 -20.30 18.49 21.11
CA THR A 156 -19.08 18.91 20.45
C THR A 156 -17.85 18.25 21.06
N LEU A 157 -16.81 18.06 20.25
CA LEU A 157 -15.51 17.56 20.71
C LEU A 157 -14.67 18.73 21.22
N THR A 158 -14.06 18.58 22.39
CA THR A 158 -13.16 19.61 22.97
C THR A 158 -11.91 19.86 22.12
N LYS A 159 -11.52 18.85 21.34
CA LYS A 159 -10.44 18.92 20.35
C LYS A 159 -10.87 18.22 19.08
N GLU A 160 -10.61 18.83 17.91
CA GLU A 160 -10.86 18.21 16.63
C GLU A 160 -10.10 16.88 16.49
N ILE A 161 -10.78 15.86 15.98
CA ILE A 161 -10.19 14.56 15.70
C ILE A 161 -10.10 14.40 14.18
N ALA A 162 -8.88 14.17 13.69
CA ALA A 162 -8.62 13.90 12.28
C ALA A 162 -8.63 12.39 12.02
N MET A 163 -9.48 11.96 11.08
CA MET A 163 -9.59 10.56 10.67
C MET A 163 -9.25 10.42 9.21
N LYS A 164 -8.59 9.32 8.86
CA LYS A 164 -8.22 8.97 7.50
C LYS A 164 -9.18 7.93 6.93
N ASP A 165 -9.65 8.18 5.72
CA ASP A 165 -10.53 7.27 4.99
C ASP A 165 -9.69 6.18 4.29
N TRP A 166 -9.29 5.17 5.05
CA TRP A 166 -8.40 4.10 4.57
C TRP A 166 -8.93 3.33 3.36
N PRO A 167 -10.21 2.93 3.27
CA PRO A 167 -10.76 2.27 2.11
C PRO A 167 -10.54 3.06 0.81
N HIS A 168 -10.88 4.35 0.80
CA HIS A 168 -10.72 5.19 -0.38
C HIS A 168 -9.26 5.52 -0.69
N ILE A 169 -8.39 5.63 0.32
CA ILE A 169 -6.94 5.77 0.12
C ILE A 169 -6.40 4.58 -0.66
N TRP A 170 -6.69 3.35 -0.22
CA TRP A 170 -6.21 2.15 -0.90
C TRP A 170 -6.79 2.00 -2.30
N LEU A 171 -8.06 2.38 -2.51
CA LEU A 171 -8.68 2.39 -3.82
C LEU A 171 -8.00 3.37 -4.78
N ALA A 172 -7.65 4.57 -4.29
CA ALA A 172 -6.91 5.55 -5.09
C ALA A 172 -5.53 5.04 -5.49
N PHE A 173 -4.80 4.38 -4.58
CA PHE A 173 -3.52 3.75 -4.93
C PHE A 173 -3.68 2.57 -5.90
N ALA A 174 -4.75 1.78 -5.79
CA ALA A 174 -5.06 0.73 -6.77
C ALA A 174 -5.31 1.32 -8.17
N ALA A 175 -6.09 2.40 -8.25
CA ALA A 175 -6.35 3.10 -9.51
C ALA A 175 -5.07 3.70 -10.11
N TYR A 176 -4.22 4.33 -9.29
CA TYR A 176 -2.92 4.84 -9.72
C TYR A 176 -2.01 3.73 -10.27
N ALA A 177 -1.90 2.61 -9.55
CA ALA A 177 -1.11 1.46 -9.99
C ALA A 177 -1.65 0.86 -11.29
N LEU A 178 -2.99 0.83 -11.46
CA LEU A 178 -3.63 0.36 -12.69
C LEU A 178 -3.28 1.25 -13.89
N VAL A 179 -3.34 2.57 -13.72
CA VAL A 179 -2.96 3.52 -14.79
C VAL A 179 -1.51 3.27 -15.22
N ILE A 180 -0.59 3.11 -14.27
CA ILE A 180 0.82 2.80 -14.59
C ILE A 180 0.94 1.47 -15.31
N ALA A 181 0.24 0.42 -14.85
CA ALA A 181 0.29 -0.91 -15.48
C ALA A 181 -0.24 -0.90 -16.92
N VAL A 182 -1.24 -0.07 -17.23
CA VAL A 182 -1.80 0.08 -18.58
C VAL A 182 -0.88 0.90 -19.50
N LEU A 183 -0.16 1.89 -18.95
CA LEU A 183 0.78 2.73 -19.72
C LEU A 183 2.11 2.05 -20.00
N PHE A 184 2.47 1.00 -19.25
CA PHE A 184 3.70 0.22 -19.40
C PHE A 184 3.63 -0.78 -20.56
#